data_0e1b514cbcbf8becab15eb4df3436c7d
#
_entry.id   0e1b514cbcbf8becab15eb4df3436c7d
#
_cell.length_a   1.000
_cell.length_b   1.000
_cell.length_c   1.000
_cell.angle_alpha   90.00
_cell.angle_beta   90.00
_cell.angle_gamma   90.00
#
_symmetry.space_group_name_H-M   'P 1'
#
loop_
_entity.id
_entity.type
_entity.pdbx_description
1 polymer ?
#
loop_
_entity_poly.entity_id
_entity_poly.type
_entity_poly.pdbx_seq_one_letter_code
_entity_poly.pdbx_strand_id
1 'polypeptide(L)'
;MKFLDFFRMGLVNLSRRKARTILTALSMAIGVMCIVVLISVGLGYEAAYRENIEAMGSLTKIDVTPPSDSTGGRTALLNDKAVDAFKSLNGVEAVTPVVQATAWLQSGSYIGSAKLYGIDLSTAESFLIYPVEGEMPGAGTHLRPEIMFTDDMAASFADPDKDWEFALNADGTPKVDLLHSTIKLTFDYANLSGEYQEGADGRAVSAGNMYRLKISGLCSAQNYTYATSGFLDKTRLEEWISANSAFIPQRSLEDTGGQKTYDLVWVKAAEGDDVQAIAKVIRDAGFQTYSLNDMFESVK
;
A
#
# COMPACT_ATOMS: atom_id res chain seq x y z
N MET A 1 -31.28 8.85 68.54
CA MET A 1 -31.65 7.99 67.40
C MET A 1 -30.38 7.60 66.66
N LYS A 2 -30.10 6.31 66.59
CA LYS A 2 -28.84 5.81 65.96
C LYS A 2 -29.02 5.81 64.43
N PHE A 3 -27.98 6.15 63.70
CA PHE A 3 -27.95 6.20 62.21
C PHE A 3 -28.51 4.93 61.54
N LEU A 4 -28.40 3.79 62.24
CA LEU A 4 -28.98 2.51 61.84
C LEU A 4 -30.52 2.49 61.84
N ASP A 5 -31.19 3.28 62.71
CA ASP A 5 -32.64 3.33 62.75
C ASP A 5 -33.24 4.04 61.56
N PHE A 6 -32.56 5.07 61.06
CA PHE A 6 -32.89 5.76 59.77
C PHE A 6 -32.78 4.83 58.56
N PHE A 7 -31.71 4.05 58.51
CA PHE A 7 -31.49 3.10 57.42
C PHE A 7 -32.54 2.00 57.39
N ARG A 8 -32.88 1.47 58.61
CA ARG A 8 -33.90 0.45 58.75
C ARG A 8 -35.30 0.98 58.42
N MET A 9 -35.62 2.20 58.81
CA MET A 9 -36.89 2.84 58.48
C MET A 9 -37.05 3.13 57.00
N GLY A 10 -35.94 3.53 56.32
CA GLY A 10 -35.85 3.67 54.85
C GLY A 10 -36.11 2.35 54.12
N LEU A 11 -35.44 1.27 54.52
CA LEU A 11 -35.61 -0.07 53.95
C LEU A 11 -37.04 -0.61 54.09
N VAL A 12 -37.67 -0.41 55.26
CA VAL A 12 -39.07 -0.81 55.54
C VAL A 12 -40.03 0.00 54.60
N ASN A 13 -39.82 1.29 54.43
CA ASN A 13 -40.65 2.10 53.55
C ASN A 13 -40.48 1.71 52.05
N LEU A 14 -39.27 1.37 51.61
CA LEU A 14 -39.02 0.82 50.28
C LEU A 14 -39.78 -0.52 50.07
N SER A 15 -39.78 -1.39 51.07
CA SER A 15 -40.44 -2.70 50.99
C SER A 15 -41.98 -2.63 50.96
N ARG A 16 -42.58 -1.55 51.48
CA ARG A 16 -44.04 -1.31 51.42
C ARG A 16 -44.56 -0.97 50.03
N ARG A 17 -43.75 -0.41 49.14
CA ARG A 17 -44.13 -0.04 47.77
C ARG A 17 -43.22 -0.70 46.73
N LYS A 18 -43.09 -2.02 46.82
CA LYS A 18 -42.14 -2.85 46.05
C LYS A 18 -42.21 -2.58 44.53
N ALA A 19 -43.39 -2.50 43.95
CA ALA A 19 -43.56 -2.29 42.52
C ALA A 19 -42.97 -0.95 42.02
N ARG A 20 -43.19 0.16 42.76
CA ARG A 20 -42.67 1.47 42.41
C ARG A 20 -41.15 1.51 42.58
N THR A 21 -40.61 0.96 43.63
CA THR A 21 -39.16 0.91 43.90
C THR A 21 -38.44 0.08 42.88
N ILE A 22 -38.96 -1.08 42.49
CA ILE A 22 -38.41 -1.94 41.46
C ILE A 22 -38.46 -1.22 40.10
N LEU A 23 -39.55 -0.55 39.74
CA LEU A 23 -39.70 0.14 38.48
C LEU A 23 -38.70 1.31 38.35
N THR A 24 -38.53 2.11 39.42
CA THR A 24 -37.55 3.21 39.41
C THR A 24 -36.11 2.71 39.36
N ALA A 25 -35.78 1.66 40.13
CA ALA A 25 -34.46 1.05 40.10
C ALA A 25 -34.15 0.44 38.73
N LEU A 26 -35.14 -0.24 38.11
CA LEU A 26 -34.99 -0.81 36.77
C LEU A 26 -34.77 0.27 35.70
N SER A 27 -35.55 1.38 35.75
CA SER A 27 -35.39 2.50 34.83
C SER A 27 -34.01 3.15 34.94
N MET A 28 -33.49 3.32 36.16
CA MET A 28 -32.15 3.85 36.37
C MET A 28 -31.08 2.87 35.86
N ALA A 29 -31.23 1.57 36.14
CA ALA A 29 -30.31 0.54 35.69
C ALA A 29 -30.25 0.47 34.15
N ILE A 30 -31.41 0.54 33.47
CA ILE A 30 -31.48 0.58 32.03
C ILE A 30 -30.77 1.84 31.47
N GLY A 31 -31.02 3.01 32.07
CA GLY A 31 -30.36 4.26 31.66
C GLY A 31 -28.83 4.18 31.75
N VAL A 32 -28.30 3.68 32.88
CA VAL A 32 -26.84 3.50 33.05
C VAL A 32 -26.32 2.45 32.09
N MET A 33 -27.02 1.33 31.90
CA MET A 33 -26.62 0.28 30.97
C MET A 33 -26.55 0.81 29.54
N CYS A 34 -27.49 1.61 29.07
CA CYS A 34 -27.44 2.23 27.74
C CYS A 34 -26.22 3.12 27.56
N ILE A 35 -25.86 3.92 28.57
CA ILE A 35 -24.66 4.78 28.48
C ILE A 35 -23.40 3.93 28.41
N VAL A 36 -23.29 2.90 29.25
CA VAL A 36 -22.10 2.00 29.23
C VAL A 36 -21.97 1.29 27.90
N VAL A 37 -23.08 0.78 27.35
CA VAL A 37 -23.08 0.11 26.04
C VAL A 37 -22.65 1.07 24.94
N LEU A 38 -23.20 2.30 24.91
CA LEU A 38 -22.81 3.30 23.90
C LEU A 38 -21.32 3.65 23.96
N ILE A 39 -20.77 3.86 25.15
CA ILE A 39 -19.34 4.13 25.34
C ILE A 39 -18.51 2.91 24.90
N SER A 40 -18.91 1.71 25.31
CA SER A 40 -18.18 0.47 24.95
C SER A 40 -18.19 0.22 23.43
N VAL A 41 -19.31 0.47 22.77
CA VAL A 41 -19.41 0.37 21.30
C VAL A 41 -18.52 1.41 20.63
N GLY A 42 -18.53 2.66 21.13
CA GLY A 42 -17.66 3.73 20.58
C GLY A 42 -16.17 3.38 20.68
N LEU A 43 -15.72 2.96 21.85
CA LEU A 43 -14.31 2.54 22.05
C LEU A 43 -13.95 1.29 21.23
N GLY A 44 -14.87 0.33 21.14
CA GLY A 44 -14.66 -0.87 20.33
C GLY A 44 -14.57 -0.56 18.83
N TYR A 45 -15.39 0.38 18.34
CA TYR A 45 -15.34 0.83 16.95
C TYR A 45 -14.01 1.55 16.65
N GLU A 46 -13.59 2.46 17.51
CA GLU A 46 -12.31 3.17 17.36
C GLU A 46 -11.12 2.19 17.30
N ALA A 47 -11.09 1.20 18.21
CA ALA A 47 -10.03 0.19 18.23
C ALA A 47 -10.02 -0.67 16.96
N ALA A 48 -11.19 -1.17 16.54
CA ALA A 48 -11.32 -1.96 15.33
C ALA A 48 -10.99 -1.16 14.06
N TYR A 49 -11.37 0.12 14.01
CA TYR A 49 -11.05 1.01 12.89
C TYR A 49 -9.55 1.28 12.80
N ARG A 50 -8.90 1.53 13.93
CA ARG A 50 -7.45 1.69 14.00
C ARG A 50 -6.71 0.44 13.52
N GLU A 51 -7.10 -0.74 14.02
CA GLU A 51 -6.53 -2.02 13.59
C GLU A 51 -6.67 -2.23 12.07
N ASN A 52 -7.84 -1.91 11.50
CA ASN A 52 -8.05 -2.00 10.06
C ASN A 52 -7.14 -1.04 9.27
N ILE A 53 -6.94 0.20 9.73
CA ILE A 53 -6.04 1.15 9.05
C ILE A 53 -4.58 0.71 9.19
N GLU A 54 -4.15 0.29 10.37
CA GLU A 54 -2.78 -0.23 10.60
C GLU A 54 -2.52 -1.46 9.71
N ALA A 55 -3.53 -2.31 9.52
CA ALA A 55 -3.46 -3.44 8.62
C ALA A 55 -3.39 -3.05 7.13
N MET A 56 -3.85 -1.86 6.74
CA MET A 56 -3.73 -1.34 5.36
C MET A 56 -2.32 -0.84 5.04
N GLY A 57 -1.43 -0.69 6.03
CA GLY A 57 -0.07 -0.23 5.84
C GLY A 57 0.46 0.63 6.99
N SER A 58 1.60 1.24 6.79
CA SER A 58 2.24 2.08 7.81
C SER A 58 1.53 3.42 7.98
N LEU A 59 1.04 3.70 9.18
CA LEU A 59 0.46 5.01 9.55
C LEU A 59 1.50 6.15 9.52
N THR A 60 2.78 5.82 9.54
CA THR A 60 3.88 6.79 9.50
C THR A 60 4.43 7.02 8.09
N LYS A 61 3.87 6.36 7.08
CA LYS A 61 4.25 6.54 5.68
C LYS A 61 3.48 7.72 5.07
N ILE A 62 4.20 8.57 4.36
CA ILE A 62 3.68 9.69 3.58
C ILE A 62 4.06 9.45 2.12
N ASP A 63 3.07 9.38 1.25
CA ASP A 63 3.24 9.36 -0.19
C ASP A 63 3.32 10.81 -0.70
N VAL A 64 4.43 11.16 -1.32
CA VAL A 64 4.66 12.49 -1.89
C VAL A 64 4.64 12.40 -3.40
N THR A 65 3.77 13.18 -4.02
CA THR A 65 3.63 13.25 -5.48
C THR A 65 3.86 14.68 -5.98
N PRO A 66 4.22 14.83 -7.28
CA PRO A 66 4.34 16.15 -7.89
C PRO A 66 3.04 16.97 -7.75
N PRO A 67 3.11 18.31 -7.80
CA PRO A 67 1.93 19.15 -7.81
C PRO A 67 1.05 18.82 -9.04
N SER A 68 -0.28 18.90 -8.88
CA SER A 68 -1.18 18.83 -10.04
C SER A 68 -1.06 20.11 -10.87
N ASP A 69 -1.06 19.99 -12.20
CA ASP A 69 -0.87 21.08 -13.18
C ASP A 69 -1.85 22.26 -13.08
N SER A 70 -2.80 22.23 -12.14
CA SER A 70 -3.86 23.23 -11.98
C SER A 70 -3.46 24.49 -11.22
N THR A 71 -2.25 24.57 -10.68
CA THR A 71 -1.78 25.75 -9.95
C THR A 71 -0.68 26.44 -10.77
N GLY A 72 -1.02 27.48 -11.52
CA GLY A 72 -0.14 28.26 -12.41
C GLY A 72 1.03 28.99 -11.70
N GLY A 73 1.81 28.26 -10.91
CA GLY A 73 3.02 28.71 -10.24
C GLY A 73 4.21 27.84 -10.64
N ARG A 74 5.41 28.21 -10.21
CA ARG A 74 6.64 27.40 -10.39
C ARG A 74 6.38 25.99 -9.91
N THR A 75 6.30 25.06 -10.85
CA THR A 75 6.07 23.64 -10.56
C THR A 75 7.28 23.11 -9.79
N ALA A 76 7.09 22.75 -8.54
CA ALA A 76 8.14 22.09 -7.75
C ALA A 76 8.46 20.73 -8.41
N LEU A 77 9.72 20.51 -8.76
CA LEU A 77 10.15 19.24 -9.36
C LEU A 77 10.52 18.25 -8.28
N LEU A 78 9.87 17.10 -8.30
CA LEU A 78 10.18 15.99 -7.40
C LEU A 78 11.41 15.25 -7.92
N ASN A 79 12.59 15.78 -7.61
CA ASN A 79 13.89 15.31 -8.06
C ASN A 79 14.81 14.93 -6.88
N ASP A 80 16.04 14.52 -7.16
CA ASP A 80 16.99 14.13 -6.11
C ASP A 80 17.22 15.22 -5.06
N LYS A 81 17.19 16.50 -5.46
CA LYS A 81 17.32 17.62 -4.50
C LYS A 81 16.15 17.70 -3.55
N ALA A 82 14.94 17.42 -4.02
CA ALA A 82 13.75 17.36 -3.17
C ALA A 82 13.84 16.15 -2.21
N VAL A 83 14.28 14.99 -2.71
CA VAL A 83 14.51 13.80 -1.89
C VAL A 83 15.52 14.08 -0.77
N ASP A 84 16.65 14.70 -1.08
CA ASP A 84 17.67 15.05 -0.08
C ASP A 84 17.17 16.10 0.92
N ALA A 85 16.35 17.06 0.49
CA ALA A 85 15.69 18.00 1.37
C ALA A 85 14.74 17.28 2.34
N PHE A 86 13.96 16.30 1.86
CA PHE A 86 13.06 15.52 2.73
C PHE A 86 13.81 14.66 3.75
N LYS A 87 14.95 14.08 3.37
CA LYS A 87 15.84 13.35 4.31
C LYS A 87 16.35 14.21 5.45
N SER A 88 16.48 15.53 5.24
CA SER A 88 16.99 16.47 6.24
C SER A 88 15.92 17.02 7.20
N LEU A 89 14.65 16.68 7.02
CA LEU A 89 13.56 17.11 7.88
C LEU A 89 13.61 16.42 9.25
N ASN A 90 13.34 17.16 10.30
CA ASN A 90 13.23 16.59 11.64
C ASN A 90 12.05 15.62 11.71
N GLY A 91 12.24 14.49 12.37
CA GLY A 91 11.22 13.44 12.52
C GLY A 91 11.09 12.51 11.31
N VAL A 92 11.93 12.65 10.27
CA VAL A 92 11.98 11.71 9.15
C VAL A 92 12.98 10.61 9.45
N GLU A 93 12.51 9.36 9.37
CA GLU A 93 13.31 8.13 9.54
C GLU A 93 13.96 7.69 8.23
N ALA A 94 13.17 7.63 7.15
CA ALA A 94 13.64 7.17 5.85
C ALA A 94 12.91 7.90 4.71
N VAL A 95 13.60 8.02 3.57
CA VAL A 95 13.02 8.55 2.33
C VAL A 95 13.52 7.70 1.17
N THR A 96 12.62 7.25 0.32
CA THR A 96 12.96 6.53 -0.91
C THR A 96 12.19 7.08 -2.11
N PRO A 97 12.87 7.45 -3.18
CA PRO A 97 12.21 7.70 -4.45
C PRO A 97 11.69 6.39 -5.02
N VAL A 98 10.48 6.42 -5.56
CA VAL A 98 9.79 5.23 -6.07
C VAL A 98 9.58 5.38 -7.56
N VAL A 99 10.05 4.40 -8.30
CA VAL A 99 9.79 4.24 -9.73
C VAL A 99 8.73 3.16 -9.89
N GLN A 100 7.74 3.40 -10.74
CA GLN A 100 6.62 2.47 -10.93
C GLN A 100 6.47 2.09 -12.39
N ALA A 101 6.12 0.83 -12.63
CA ALA A 101 5.70 0.34 -13.94
C ALA A 101 4.74 -0.82 -13.76
N THR A 102 3.83 -1.01 -14.71
CA THR A 102 3.01 -2.23 -14.78
C THR A 102 3.63 -3.17 -15.79
N ALA A 103 3.77 -4.43 -15.43
CA ALA A 103 4.33 -5.45 -16.28
C ALA A 103 3.43 -6.68 -16.34
N TRP A 104 3.55 -7.41 -17.44
CA TRP A 104 2.93 -8.71 -17.64
C TRP A 104 3.88 -9.81 -17.23
N LEU A 105 3.35 -10.83 -16.60
CA LEU A 105 4.09 -12.00 -16.14
C LEU A 105 3.56 -13.26 -16.81
N GLN A 106 4.46 -14.17 -17.15
CA GLN A 106 4.11 -15.48 -17.72
C GLN A 106 4.76 -16.61 -16.92
N SER A 107 3.94 -17.57 -16.53
CA SER A 107 4.37 -18.85 -15.94
C SER A 107 3.73 -20.01 -16.69
N GLY A 108 4.48 -20.68 -17.56
CA GLY A 108 3.90 -21.69 -18.46
C GLY A 108 2.85 -21.09 -19.39
N SER A 109 1.61 -21.56 -19.32
CA SER A 109 0.44 -21.02 -20.05
C SER A 109 -0.29 -19.90 -19.29
N TYR A 110 0.02 -19.69 -18.01
CA TYR A 110 -0.67 -18.71 -17.18
C TYR A 110 -0.05 -17.33 -17.32
N ILE A 111 -0.91 -16.31 -17.38
CA ILE A 111 -0.54 -14.90 -17.50
C ILE A 111 -1.09 -14.16 -16.27
N GLY A 112 -0.29 -13.25 -15.73
CA GLY A 112 -0.67 -12.32 -14.68
C GLY A 112 -0.15 -10.92 -14.98
N SER A 113 -0.59 -9.94 -14.21
CA SER A 113 -0.05 -8.59 -14.27
C SER A 113 0.40 -8.17 -12.88
N ALA A 114 1.53 -7.46 -12.79
CA ALA A 114 2.06 -6.96 -11.54
C ALA A 114 2.39 -5.47 -11.65
N LYS A 115 2.13 -4.74 -10.57
CA LYS A 115 2.67 -3.40 -10.39
C LYS A 115 4.06 -3.50 -9.78
N LEU A 116 5.05 -2.99 -10.49
CA LEU A 116 6.44 -3.02 -10.06
C LEU A 116 6.80 -1.73 -9.34
N TYR A 117 7.48 -1.87 -8.22
CA TYR A 117 8.02 -0.78 -7.41
C TYR A 117 9.54 -0.90 -7.37
N GLY A 118 10.23 -0.01 -8.07
CA GLY A 118 11.66 0.18 -7.95
C GLY A 118 11.96 1.13 -6.80
N ILE A 119 12.59 0.63 -5.76
CA ILE A 119 12.91 1.38 -4.54
C ILE A 119 14.40 1.23 -4.19
N ASP A 120 14.87 2.05 -3.27
CA ASP A 120 16.14 1.78 -2.59
C ASP A 120 15.93 0.65 -1.59
N LEU A 121 16.44 -0.54 -1.91
CA LEU A 121 16.25 -1.74 -1.10
C LEU A 121 16.83 -1.62 0.32
N SER A 122 17.78 -0.70 0.54
CA SER A 122 18.32 -0.43 1.89
C SER A 122 17.30 0.21 2.83
N THR A 123 16.25 0.84 2.28
CA THR A 123 15.17 1.48 3.04
C THR A 123 13.90 0.63 3.12
N ALA A 124 13.87 -0.52 2.46
CA ALA A 124 12.66 -1.34 2.30
C ALA A 124 12.02 -1.73 3.65
N GLU A 125 12.84 -2.12 4.63
CA GLU A 125 12.38 -2.51 5.97
C GLU A 125 11.66 -1.37 6.69
N SER A 126 12.12 -0.12 6.54
CA SER A 126 11.44 1.05 7.11
C SER A 126 10.02 1.21 6.55
N PHE A 127 9.76 0.74 5.34
CA PHE A 127 8.44 0.76 4.71
C PHE A 127 7.67 -0.57 4.87
N LEU A 128 8.09 -1.42 5.81
CA LEU A 128 7.51 -2.73 6.09
C LEU A 128 7.55 -3.69 4.90
N ILE A 129 8.53 -3.51 4.00
CA ILE A 129 8.77 -4.37 2.85
C ILE A 129 9.94 -5.29 3.20
N TYR A 130 9.64 -6.50 3.62
CA TYR A 130 10.60 -7.53 4.00
C TYR A 130 10.08 -8.91 3.59
N PRO A 131 10.97 -9.88 3.31
CA PRO A 131 10.55 -11.20 2.91
C PRO A 131 9.90 -11.95 4.08
N VAL A 132 8.74 -12.53 3.82
CA VAL A 132 8.09 -13.52 4.69
C VAL A 132 8.62 -14.91 4.35
N GLU A 133 8.98 -15.12 3.07
CA GLU A 133 9.60 -16.33 2.57
C GLU A 133 10.69 -15.96 1.56
N GLY A 134 11.83 -16.66 1.60
CA GLY A 134 12.98 -16.37 0.75
C GLY A 134 13.86 -15.23 1.28
N GLU A 135 14.45 -14.44 0.39
CA GLU A 135 15.41 -13.40 0.70
C GLU A 135 15.07 -12.07 0.00
N MET A 136 15.63 -10.97 0.52
CA MET A 136 15.55 -9.67 -0.16
C MET A 136 16.23 -9.75 -1.53
N PRO A 137 15.65 -9.09 -2.57
CA PRO A 137 16.30 -9.03 -3.87
C PRO A 137 17.64 -8.28 -3.77
N GLY A 138 18.64 -8.84 -4.40
CA GLY A 138 19.91 -8.13 -4.62
C GLY A 138 19.92 -7.35 -5.92
N ALA A 139 21.05 -6.71 -6.22
CA ALA A 139 21.24 -6.04 -7.51
C ALA A 139 21.13 -7.02 -8.71
N GLY A 140 21.22 -8.33 -8.44
CA GLY A 140 21.10 -9.40 -9.41
C GLY A 140 22.13 -9.32 -10.54
N THR A 141 22.16 -10.34 -11.40
CA THR A 141 22.90 -10.28 -12.66
C THR A 141 22.01 -9.73 -13.76
N HIS A 142 22.58 -9.13 -14.81
CA HIS A 142 21.83 -8.68 -15.98
C HIS A 142 21.01 -9.80 -16.65
N LEU A 143 21.44 -11.06 -16.52
CA LEU A 143 20.79 -12.24 -17.12
C LEU A 143 19.57 -12.74 -16.32
N ARG A 144 19.56 -12.56 -15.01
CA ARG A 144 18.46 -12.96 -14.13
C ARG A 144 18.30 -11.93 -13.01
N PRO A 145 17.55 -10.87 -13.28
CA PRO A 145 17.24 -9.86 -12.27
C PRO A 145 16.39 -10.48 -11.16
N GLU A 146 16.71 -10.09 -9.93
CA GLU A 146 15.99 -10.53 -8.74
C GLU A 146 14.84 -9.59 -8.43
N ILE A 147 13.72 -10.18 -8.04
CA ILE A 147 12.50 -9.47 -7.65
C ILE A 147 11.83 -10.22 -6.51
N MET A 148 11.25 -9.49 -5.59
CA MET A 148 10.39 -10.01 -4.53
C MET A 148 8.95 -9.65 -4.86
N PHE A 149 8.05 -10.62 -4.86
CA PHE A 149 6.61 -10.38 -5.08
C PHE A 149 5.83 -10.45 -3.78
N THR A 150 4.62 -9.90 -3.81
CA THR A 150 3.66 -10.11 -2.74
C THR A 150 3.09 -11.53 -2.80
N ASP A 151 2.72 -12.05 -1.64
CA ASP A 151 2.24 -13.42 -1.46
C ASP A 151 0.93 -13.71 -2.21
N ASP A 152 0.11 -12.69 -2.44
CA ASP A 152 -1.13 -12.76 -3.23
C ASP A 152 -0.91 -12.83 -4.76
N MET A 153 0.30 -12.50 -5.24
CA MET A 153 0.62 -12.46 -6.67
C MET A 153 0.37 -13.80 -7.37
N ALA A 154 0.64 -14.92 -6.70
CA ALA A 154 0.42 -16.26 -7.27
C ALA A 154 -1.04 -16.51 -7.66
N ALA A 155 -2.00 -15.97 -6.90
CA ALA A 155 -3.43 -16.11 -7.14
C ALA A 155 -3.96 -15.22 -8.28
N SER A 156 -3.19 -14.24 -8.73
CA SER A 156 -3.58 -13.32 -9.80
C SER A 156 -3.34 -13.87 -11.22
N PHE A 157 -2.64 -15.00 -11.35
CA PHE A 157 -2.44 -15.63 -12.65
C PHE A 157 -3.73 -16.26 -13.17
N ALA A 158 -3.96 -16.14 -14.48
CA ALA A 158 -5.12 -16.67 -15.16
C ALA A 158 -4.72 -17.39 -16.46
N ASP A 159 -5.58 -18.27 -16.94
CA ASP A 159 -5.41 -19.02 -18.18
C ASP A 159 -6.11 -18.27 -19.34
N PRO A 160 -5.38 -17.65 -20.27
CA PRO A 160 -5.99 -16.91 -21.37
C PRO A 160 -6.79 -17.81 -22.32
N ASP A 161 -6.46 -19.11 -22.41
CA ASP A 161 -7.16 -20.08 -23.27
C ASP A 161 -8.48 -20.54 -22.64
N LYS A 162 -8.73 -20.19 -21.36
CA LYS A 162 -9.95 -20.53 -20.61
C LYS A 162 -10.71 -19.31 -20.11
N ASP A 163 -10.92 -18.37 -20.98
CA ASP A 163 -11.69 -17.14 -20.67
C ASP A 163 -11.17 -16.39 -19.43
N TRP A 164 -9.85 -16.39 -19.25
CA TRP A 164 -9.18 -15.74 -18.10
C TRP A 164 -9.57 -16.33 -16.73
N GLU A 165 -9.90 -17.62 -16.68
CA GLU A 165 -10.12 -18.31 -15.41
C GLU A 165 -8.84 -18.27 -14.55
N PHE A 166 -8.99 -17.91 -13.27
CA PHE A 166 -7.85 -17.89 -12.36
C PHE A 166 -7.20 -19.27 -12.21
N ALA A 167 -5.88 -19.29 -12.21
CA ALA A 167 -5.07 -20.50 -12.10
C ALA A 167 -5.06 -21.04 -10.66
N LEU A 168 -6.24 -21.47 -10.17
CA LEU A 168 -6.42 -22.01 -8.84
C LEU A 168 -6.71 -23.53 -8.90
N ASN A 169 -6.26 -24.23 -7.87
CA ASN A 169 -6.63 -25.63 -7.62
C ASN A 169 -8.06 -25.71 -7.07
N ALA A 170 -8.60 -26.91 -6.97
CA ALA A 170 -9.96 -27.15 -6.45
C ALA A 170 -10.13 -26.72 -4.97
N ASP A 171 -9.05 -26.64 -4.21
CA ASP A 171 -9.00 -26.17 -2.83
C ASP A 171 -8.78 -24.64 -2.70
N GLY A 172 -8.71 -23.93 -3.83
CA GLY A 172 -8.48 -22.48 -3.88
C GLY A 172 -7.01 -22.06 -3.81
N THR A 173 -6.06 -22.99 -3.72
CA THR A 173 -4.63 -22.66 -3.72
C THR A 173 -4.14 -22.31 -5.14
N PRO A 174 -3.18 -21.38 -5.30
CA PRO A 174 -2.62 -21.07 -6.61
C PRO A 174 -1.91 -22.27 -7.26
N LYS A 175 -2.06 -22.40 -8.59
CA LYS A 175 -1.30 -23.38 -9.37
C LYS A 175 0.12 -22.95 -9.68
N VAL A 176 0.37 -21.62 -9.64
CA VAL A 176 1.68 -21.03 -9.92
C VAL A 176 2.47 -20.96 -8.61
N ASP A 177 3.60 -21.65 -8.57
CA ASP A 177 4.58 -21.51 -7.50
C ASP A 177 5.61 -20.45 -7.92
N LEU A 178 5.56 -19.27 -7.32
CA LEU A 178 6.41 -18.15 -7.71
C LEU A 178 7.90 -18.43 -7.48
N LEU A 179 8.25 -19.07 -6.36
CA LEU A 179 9.64 -19.30 -5.98
C LEU A 179 10.33 -20.37 -6.83
N HIS A 180 9.58 -21.39 -7.26
CA HIS A 180 10.14 -22.54 -7.95
C HIS A 180 9.83 -22.58 -9.45
N SER A 181 8.88 -21.75 -9.93
CA SER A 181 8.51 -21.69 -11.34
C SER A 181 9.43 -20.74 -12.13
N THR A 182 9.53 -20.95 -13.43
CA THR A 182 10.17 -19.98 -14.33
C THR A 182 9.18 -18.88 -14.67
N ILE A 183 9.42 -17.69 -14.14
CA ILE A 183 8.62 -16.50 -14.44
C ILE A 183 9.35 -15.65 -15.49
N LYS A 184 8.62 -15.25 -16.52
CA LYS A 184 9.03 -14.28 -17.52
C LYS A 184 8.24 -12.99 -17.34
N LEU A 185 8.87 -11.86 -17.58
CA LEU A 185 8.28 -10.52 -17.48
C LEU A 185 8.44 -9.79 -18.82
N THR A 186 7.40 -9.09 -19.21
CA THR A 186 7.41 -8.18 -20.37
C THR A 186 6.55 -6.96 -20.08
N PHE A 187 6.88 -5.85 -20.74
CA PHE A 187 6.04 -4.64 -20.74
C PHE A 187 5.15 -4.56 -21.97
N ASP A 188 5.34 -5.46 -22.92
CA ASP A 188 4.54 -5.57 -24.13
C ASP A 188 3.68 -6.83 -24.09
N TYR A 189 2.35 -6.64 -24.02
CA TYR A 189 1.40 -7.75 -24.01
C TYR A 189 1.44 -8.60 -25.29
N ALA A 190 1.82 -8.00 -26.42
CA ALA A 190 1.94 -8.70 -27.70
C ALA A 190 2.93 -9.89 -27.64
N ASN A 191 3.93 -9.82 -26.74
CA ASN A 191 4.86 -10.93 -26.49
C ASN A 191 4.17 -12.18 -25.90
N LEU A 192 3.00 -12.02 -25.32
CA LEU A 192 2.25 -13.10 -24.65
C LEU A 192 1.08 -13.56 -25.51
N SER A 193 0.37 -12.63 -26.19
CA SER A 193 -0.76 -12.94 -27.06
C SER A 193 -0.35 -13.42 -28.45
N GLY A 194 0.87 -13.08 -28.88
CA GLY A 194 1.31 -13.30 -30.26
C GLY A 194 0.67 -12.36 -31.28
N GLU A 195 -0.16 -11.42 -30.83
CA GLU A 195 -0.84 -10.42 -31.68
C GLU A 195 -0.01 -9.14 -31.72
N TYR A 196 0.85 -9.02 -32.70
CA TYR A 196 1.66 -7.82 -32.91
C TYR A 196 0.87 -6.77 -33.69
N GLN A 197 0.99 -5.50 -33.27
CA GLN A 197 0.45 -4.40 -34.06
C GLN A 197 1.27 -4.21 -35.34
N GLU A 198 0.58 -4.02 -36.45
CA GLU A 198 1.22 -3.59 -37.69
C GLU A 198 1.55 -2.08 -37.61
N GLY A 199 2.80 -1.73 -37.83
CA GLY A 199 3.20 -0.35 -37.98
C GLY A 199 2.60 0.26 -39.26
N ALA A 200 2.65 1.59 -39.37
CA ALA A 200 2.15 2.30 -40.56
C ALA A 200 2.82 1.86 -41.88
N ASP A 201 3.93 1.14 -41.82
CA ASP A 201 4.69 0.58 -42.95
C ASP A 201 4.35 -0.90 -43.23
N GLY A 202 3.32 -1.46 -42.57
CA GLY A 202 2.90 -2.86 -42.70
C GLY A 202 3.85 -3.88 -42.10
N ARG A 203 4.82 -3.43 -41.27
CA ARG A 203 5.71 -4.32 -40.53
C ARG A 203 5.22 -4.48 -39.12
N ALA A 204 5.43 -5.68 -38.55
CA ALA A 204 5.20 -5.89 -37.13
C ALA A 204 6.07 -4.90 -36.31
N VAL A 205 5.45 -4.18 -35.40
CA VAL A 205 6.19 -3.37 -34.42
C VAL A 205 7.11 -4.30 -33.66
N SER A 206 8.36 -3.91 -33.46
CA SER A 206 9.34 -4.72 -32.73
C SER A 206 8.77 -5.11 -31.38
N ALA A 207 8.79 -6.41 -31.08
CA ALA A 207 8.37 -6.90 -29.78
C ALA A 207 9.21 -6.30 -28.66
N GLY A 208 8.57 -5.93 -27.56
CA GLY A 208 9.25 -5.49 -26.36
C GLY A 208 10.16 -6.57 -25.77
N ASN A 209 11.03 -6.18 -24.87
CA ASN A 209 11.94 -7.12 -24.22
C ASN A 209 11.19 -8.09 -23.29
N MET A 210 11.67 -9.34 -23.27
CA MET A 210 11.19 -10.35 -22.32
C MET A 210 12.32 -10.72 -21.36
N TYR A 211 12.09 -10.57 -20.07
CA TYR A 211 13.05 -10.82 -19.01
C TYR A 211 12.74 -12.11 -18.28
N ARG A 212 13.74 -12.96 -18.06
CA ARG A 212 13.60 -14.14 -17.20
C ARG A 212 13.97 -13.75 -15.78
N LEU A 213 13.01 -13.82 -14.87
CA LEU A 213 13.19 -13.42 -13.48
C LEU A 213 13.78 -14.52 -12.63
N LYS A 214 14.45 -14.12 -11.55
CA LYS A 214 14.68 -14.92 -10.35
C LYS A 214 13.83 -14.31 -9.24
N ILE A 215 12.83 -15.04 -8.77
CA ILE A 215 12.07 -14.61 -7.61
C ILE A 215 12.92 -14.92 -6.38
N SER A 216 13.31 -13.86 -5.65
CA SER A 216 14.19 -13.98 -4.48
C SER A 216 13.41 -14.28 -3.21
N GLY A 217 12.18 -13.80 -3.12
CA GLY A 217 11.33 -13.97 -1.95
C GLY A 217 9.91 -13.51 -2.18
N LEU A 218 9.09 -13.75 -1.18
CA LEU A 218 7.71 -13.27 -1.08
C LEU A 218 7.57 -12.36 0.13
N CYS A 219 6.84 -11.26 -0.01
CA CYS A 219 6.49 -10.36 1.09
C CYS A 219 4.97 -10.30 1.26
N SER A 220 4.52 -9.78 2.40
CA SER A 220 3.09 -9.59 2.63
C SER A 220 2.52 -8.49 1.72
N ALA A 221 1.31 -8.72 1.17
CA ALA A 221 0.56 -7.74 0.41
C ALA A 221 0.07 -6.54 1.26
N GLN A 222 0.25 -6.58 2.57
CA GLN A 222 -0.19 -5.54 3.52
C GLN A 222 -1.64 -5.09 3.25
N ASN A 223 -2.56 -6.04 3.30
CA ASN A 223 -4.00 -5.80 3.17
C ASN A 223 -4.36 -4.87 1.99
N TYR A 224 -3.92 -5.22 0.79
CA TYR A 224 -4.21 -4.56 -0.47
C TYR A 224 -3.38 -3.31 -0.81
N THR A 225 -2.60 -2.73 0.09
CA THR A 225 -1.73 -1.59 -0.25
C THR A 225 -0.76 -1.92 -1.37
N TYR A 226 -0.22 -3.13 -1.34
CA TYR A 226 0.71 -3.64 -2.35
C TYR A 226 0.21 -4.91 -3.05
N ALA A 227 -1.11 -5.09 -3.13
CA ALA A 227 -1.68 -6.25 -3.81
C ALA A 227 -1.09 -6.45 -5.21
N THR A 228 -0.77 -7.70 -5.55
CA THR A 228 -0.19 -8.10 -6.84
C THR A 228 1.01 -7.26 -7.28
N SER A 229 1.89 -6.96 -6.33
CA SER A 229 3.05 -6.08 -6.57
C SER A 229 4.37 -6.82 -6.54
N GLY A 230 5.38 -6.22 -7.17
CA GLY A 230 6.76 -6.68 -7.13
C GLY A 230 7.72 -5.56 -6.74
N PHE A 231 8.71 -5.90 -5.90
CA PHE A 231 9.71 -4.97 -5.42
C PHE A 231 11.09 -5.37 -5.93
N LEU A 232 11.82 -4.38 -6.45
CA LEU A 232 13.17 -4.57 -6.98
C LEU A 232 13.98 -3.29 -6.82
N ASP A 233 15.27 -3.40 -7.10
CA ASP A 233 16.16 -2.23 -7.10
C ASP A 233 15.69 -1.17 -8.10
N LYS A 234 15.65 0.08 -7.64
CA LYS A 234 15.21 1.23 -8.43
C LYS A 234 15.98 1.37 -9.74
N THR A 235 17.28 1.22 -9.69
CA THR A 235 18.14 1.39 -10.87
C THR A 235 17.80 0.35 -11.93
N ARG A 236 17.52 -0.87 -11.51
CA ARG A 236 17.12 -1.95 -12.42
C ARG A 236 15.79 -1.65 -13.11
N LEU A 237 14.79 -1.17 -12.38
CA LEU A 237 13.50 -0.81 -12.98
C LEU A 237 13.65 0.37 -13.94
N GLU A 238 14.46 1.38 -13.63
CA GLU A 238 14.75 2.50 -14.50
C GLU A 238 15.40 2.04 -15.82
N GLU A 239 16.36 1.10 -15.75
CA GLU A 239 16.96 0.50 -16.95
C GLU A 239 15.90 -0.19 -17.81
N TRP A 240 14.99 -0.95 -17.20
CA TRP A 240 13.92 -1.62 -17.95
C TRP A 240 12.93 -0.65 -18.56
N ILE A 241 12.54 0.39 -17.85
CA ILE A 241 11.65 1.44 -18.36
C ILE A 241 12.31 2.11 -19.56
N SER A 242 13.59 2.48 -19.46
CA SER A 242 14.32 3.09 -20.56
C SER A 242 14.41 2.17 -21.79
N ALA A 243 14.68 0.87 -21.58
CA ALA A 243 14.78 -0.12 -22.65
C ALA A 243 13.42 -0.46 -23.29
N ASN A 244 12.30 -0.15 -22.64
CA ASN A 244 10.93 -0.44 -23.09
C ASN A 244 10.08 0.84 -23.20
N SER A 245 10.70 1.99 -23.45
CA SER A 245 10.05 3.30 -23.49
C SER A 245 8.89 3.41 -24.49
N ALA A 246 8.86 2.54 -25.51
CA ALA A 246 7.76 2.46 -26.47
C ALA A 246 6.47 1.87 -25.86
N PHE A 247 6.57 1.08 -24.80
CA PHE A 247 5.45 0.35 -24.17
C PHE A 247 5.05 0.91 -22.80
N ILE A 248 5.91 1.72 -22.20
CA ILE A 248 5.69 2.31 -20.88
C ILE A 248 5.53 3.82 -21.05
N PRO A 249 4.35 4.39 -20.75
CA PRO A 249 4.18 5.83 -20.74
C PRO A 249 5.19 6.48 -19.79
N GLN A 250 5.98 7.41 -20.30
CA GLN A 250 6.95 8.17 -19.52
C GLN A 250 6.57 9.65 -19.52
N ARG A 251 6.88 10.33 -18.42
CA ARG A 251 6.83 11.77 -18.37
C ARG A 251 7.87 12.33 -19.34
N SER A 252 7.47 13.27 -20.18
CA SER A 252 8.40 13.88 -21.14
C SER A 252 9.53 14.61 -20.39
N LEU A 253 10.78 14.39 -20.84
CA LEU A 253 11.94 15.13 -20.33
C LEU A 253 11.84 16.63 -20.63
N GLU A 254 11.09 17.01 -21.67
CA GLU A 254 10.82 18.41 -22.01
C GLU A 254 10.01 19.11 -20.93
N ASP A 255 9.04 18.42 -20.34
CA ASP A 255 8.21 18.95 -19.24
C ASP A 255 9.00 19.18 -17.95
N THR A 256 10.15 18.52 -17.82
CA THR A 256 11.00 18.59 -16.60
C THR A 256 12.27 19.42 -16.80
N GLY A 257 12.42 20.07 -17.98
CA GLY A 257 13.63 20.83 -18.33
C GLY A 257 14.89 19.95 -18.40
N GLY A 258 14.74 18.67 -18.73
CA GLY A 258 15.84 17.70 -18.85
C GLY A 258 16.32 17.16 -17.49
N GLN A 259 15.63 17.44 -16.39
CA GLN A 259 15.97 16.90 -15.07
C GLN A 259 15.25 15.58 -14.83
N LYS A 260 15.95 14.62 -14.18
CA LYS A 260 15.35 13.40 -13.69
C LYS A 260 14.37 13.73 -12.58
N THR A 261 13.13 13.29 -12.72
CA THR A 261 12.05 13.49 -11.75
C THR A 261 11.41 12.16 -11.39
N TYR A 262 10.75 12.16 -10.23
CA TYR A 262 10.01 11.01 -9.72
C TYR A 262 8.52 11.32 -9.70
N ASP A 263 7.70 10.31 -9.95
CA ASP A 263 6.24 10.43 -9.83
C ASP A 263 5.77 10.18 -8.41
N LEU A 264 6.59 9.53 -7.60
CA LEU A 264 6.29 9.20 -6.21
C LEU A 264 7.58 9.16 -5.39
N VAL A 265 7.52 9.69 -4.18
CA VAL A 265 8.54 9.52 -3.14
C VAL A 265 7.84 9.08 -1.86
N TRP A 266 8.33 8.03 -1.23
CA TRP A 266 7.89 7.63 0.09
C TRP A 266 8.75 8.30 1.15
N VAL A 267 8.08 8.90 2.13
CA VAL A 267 8.70 9.48 3.32
C VAL A 267 8.16 8.76 4.54
N LYS A 268 9.03 8.26 5.38
CA LYS A 268 8.70 7.59 6.65
C LYS A 268 8.95 8.55 7.79
N ALA A 269 7.94 8.87 8.55
CA ALA A 269 8.08 9.57 9.82
C ALA A 269 8.53 8.59 10.93
N ALA A 270 9.35 9.04 11.86
CA ALA A 270 9.80 8.26 13.00
C ALA A 270 8.63 7.93 13.94
N GLU A 271 7.74 8.90 14.16
CA GLU A 271 6.55 8.75 15.01
C GLU A 271 5.28 9.18 14.28
N GLY A 272 4.14 8.62 14.67
CA GLY A 272 2.85 8.95 14.06
C GLY A 272 2.46 10.43 14.23
N ASP A 273 2.85 11.03 15.34
CA ASP A 273 2.56 12.43 15.66
C ASP A 273 3.33 13.42 14.75
N ASP A 274 4.46 13.00 14.19
CA ASP A 274 5.28 13.81 13.27
C ASP A 274 4.70 13.86 11.85
N VAL A 275 3.87 12.91 11.47
CA VAL A 275 3.35 12.76 10.09
C VAL A 275 2.72 14.04 9.57
N GLN A 276 1.83 14.67 10.37
CA GLN A 276 1.14 15.88 9.96
C GLN A 276 2.06 17.08 9.82
N ALA A 277 3.03 17.19 10.72
CA ALA A 277 4.03 18.28 10.68
C ALA A 277 4.91 18.15 9.44
N ILE A 278 5.42 16.94 9.16
CA ILE A 278 6.24 16.64 7.98
C ILE A 278 5.42 16.84 6.70
N ALA A 279 4.22 16.29 6.63
CA ALA A 279 3.34 16.44 5.47
C ALA A 279 3.02 17.92 5.18
N LYS A 280 2.82 18.73 6.21
CA LYS A 280 2.61 20.17 6.05
C LYS A 280 3.84 20.88 5.45
N VAL A 281 5.04 20.59 5.94
CA VAL A 281 6.28 21.19 5.39
C VAL A 281 6.44 20.80 3.91
N ILE A 282 6.16 19.56 3.55
CA ILE A 282 6.23 19.07 2.17
C ILE A 282 5.17 19.76 1.29
N ARG A 283 3.94 19.93 1.79
CA ARG A 283 2.88 20.70 1.09
C ARG A 283 3.24 22.16 0.90
N ASP A 284 3.80 22.78 1.93
CA ASP A 284 4.24 24.20 1.87
C ASP A 284 5.38 24.38 0.85
N ALA A 285 6.17 23.33 0.58
CA ALA A 285 7.17 23.30 -0.50
C ALA A 285 6.56 23.08 -1.90
N GLY A 286 5.23 22.90 -2.02
CA GLY A 286 4.50 22.82 -3.29
C GLY A 286 4.24 21.42 -3.78
N PHE A 287 4.48 20.37 -2.99
CA PHE A 287 4.18 18.99 -3.34
C PHE A 287 2.80 18.54 -2.78
N GLN A 288 2.25 17.50 -3.33
CA GLN A 288 1.08 16.84 -2.76
C GLN A 288 1.51 15.73 -1.81
N THR A 289 0.77 15.53 -0.74
CA THR A 289 1.01 14.46 0.23
C THR A 289 -0.25 13.68 0.49
N TYR A 290 -0.11 12.38 0.67
CA TYR A 290 -1.16 11.49 1.12
C TYR A 290 -0.60 10.55 2.18
N SER A 291 -1.35 10.35 3.27
CA SER A 291 -0.98 9.40 4.32
C SER A 291 -2.23 8.68 4.84
N LEU A 292 -2.07 7.46 5.33
CA LEU A 292 -3.14 6.74 6.03
C LEU A 292 -3.53 7.45 7.33
N ASN A 293 -2.60 8.19 7.93
CA ASN A 293 -2.87 8.99 9.12
C ASN A 293 -3.87 10.14 8.84
N ASP A 294 -3.88 10.70 7.62
CA ASP A 294 -4.88 11.71 7.22
C ASP A 294 -6.29 11.12 7.24
N MET A 295 -6.43 9.85 6.82
CA MET A 295 -7.72 9.14 6.88
C MET A 295 -8.14 8.89 8.33
N PHE A 296 -7.21 8.50 9.19
CA PHE A 296 -7.48 8.24 10.61
C PHE A 296 -7.92 9.52 11.33
N GLU A 297 -7.21 10.63 11.14
CA GLU A 297 -7.55 11.90 11.79
C GLU A 297 -8.89 12.48 11.28
N SER A 298 -9.31 12.17 10.07
CA SER A 298 -10.59 12.62 9.51
C SER A 298 -11.83 11.98 10.16
N VAL A 299 -11.66 10.90 10.94
CA VAL A 299 -12.73 10.13 11.60
C VAL A 299 -12.83 10.39 13.09
N LYS A 300 -11.81 11.04 13.68
CA LYS A 300 -11.86 11.52 15.08
C LYS A 300 -12.78 12.73 15.23
#